data_4da2772e1ac6b19bbc5be7f7fe1dad73
#
_entry.id   4da2772e1ac6b19bbc5be7f7fe1dad73
#
_cell.length_a   1.000
_cell.length_b   1.000
_cell.length_c   1.000
_cell.angle_alpha   90.00
_cell.angle_beta   90.00
_cell.angle_gamma   90.00
#
_symmetry.space_group_name_H-M   'P 1'
#
loop_
_entity.id
_entity.type
_entity.pdbx_description
1 polymer ?
#
loop_
_entity_poly.entity_id
_entity_poly.type
_entity_poly.pdbx_seq_one_letter_code
_entity_poly.pdbx_strand_id
1 'polypeptide(L)'
;MRYPLFILLFALASLGLVAQDQQHADAHRIAPAPEQPRVLRGGGHLLGETAEQFFSEDFAGEMQRACERQDWKIVRQLAENGSKTTLKHVCASEKLAKQQATSGARLEYSGHGDEETMRTDTFTFDGGHLVKIQMLYTVPVAPVEGYHPKSFEELFAGLQEAYGQPSKSYSEPVFNVYGVKSEAHRALWMAEHDVITLIEQPGYQTGENGGTQLIAETIAEYNHAKAANPLQ
;
A
#
# COMPACT_ATOMS: atom_id res chain seq x y z
N MET A 1 -33.67 72.29 16.56
CA MET A 1 -33.93 71.32 15.50
C MET A 1 -32.58 70.74 15.07
N ARG A 2 -32.12 69.65 15.73
CA ARG A 2 -30.84 68.99 15.48
C ARG A 2 -30.97 67.50 15.75
N TYR A 3 -31.62 66.77 14.84
CA TYR A 3 -31.59 65.33 14.83
C TYR A 3 -31.90 64.77 13.42
N PRO A 4 -30.91 64.71 12.48
CA PRO A 4 -30.90 63.55 11.59
C PRO A 4 -29.52 62.98 11.29
N LEU A 5 -28.41 63.34 12.07
CA LEU A 5 -27.08 62.88 11.66
C LEU A 5 -26.60 61.61 12.36
N PHE A 6 -27.34 61.14 13.39
CA PHE A 6 -26.89 59.93 14.14
C PHE A 6 -27.43 58.59 13.60
N ILE A 7 -28.45 58.63 12.75
CA ILE A 7 -29.07 57.40 12.22
C ILE A 7 -28.31 56.81 11.00
N LEU A 8 -27.54 57.67 10.29
CA LEU A 8 -26.78 57.22 9.10
C LEU A 8 -25.46 56.50 9.42
N LEU A 9 -24.90 56.70 10.60
CA LEU A 9 -23.63 56.08 11.01
C LEU A 9 -23.79 54.63 11.52
N PHE A 10 -25.00 54.28 12.02
CA PHE A 10 -25.26 52.93 12.48
C PHE A 10 -25.63 51.94 11.33
N ALA A 11 -26.12 52.46 10.22
CA ALA A 11 -26.45 51.62 9.07
C ALA A 11 -25.23 51.15 8.25
N LEU A 12 -24.12 51.93 8.31
CA LEU A 12 -22.89 51.57 7.60
C LEU A 12 -22.02 50.55 8.37
N ALA A 13 -22.15 50.48 9.70
CA ALA A 13 -21.40 49.50 10.51
C ALA A 13 -21.97 48.08 10.44
N SER A 14 -23.29 47.96 10.18
CA SER A 14 -23.94 46.65 10.06
C SER A 14 -23.72 46.00 8.69
N LEU A 15 -23.40 46.75 7.64
CA LEU A 15 -23.11 46.19 6.32
C LEU A 15 -21.65 45.63 6.21
N GLY A 16 -20.75 46.14 7.05
CA GLY A 16 -19.37 45.64 7.08
C GLY A 16 -19.19 44.27 7.79
N LEU A 17 -20.07 43.96 8.75
CA LEU A 17 -19.99 42.70 9.50
C LEU A 17 -20.55 41.49 8.72
N VAL A 18 -21.51 41.71 7.84
CA VAL A 18 -22.09 40.60 7.03
C VAL A 18 -21.14 40.21 5.88
N ALA A 19 -20.31 41.13 5.38
CA ALA A 19 -19.36 40.82 4.33
C ALA A 19 -18.11 40.05 4.83
N GLN A 20 -17.76 40.17 6.10
CA GLN A 20 -16.62 39.42 6.68
C GLN A 20 -16.97 37.97 7.02
N ASP A 21 -18.23 37.68 7.40
CA ASP A 21 -18.65 36.29 7.66
C ASP A 21 -18.79 35.47 6.38
N GLN A 22 -19.12 36.10 5.24
CA GLN A 22 -19.17 35.38 3.96
C GLN A 22 -17.78 35.04 3.40
N GLN A 23 -16.76 35.86 3.68
CA GLN A 23 -15.38 35.54 3.25
C GLN A 23 -14.74 34.43 4.08
N HIS A 24 -15.16 34.22 5.33
CA HIS A 24 -14.69 33.10 6.15
C HIS A 24 -15.42 31.78 5.86
N ALA A 25 -16.65 31.85 5.34
CA ALA A 25 -17.41 30.63 4.98
C ALA A 25 -16.90 30.00 3.68
N ASP A 26 -16.33 30.76 2.76
CA ASP A 26 -15.79 30.24 1.48
C ASP A 26 -14.36 29.71 1.59
N ALA A 27 -13.63 30.03 2.66
CA ALA A 27 -12.24 29.55 2.85
C ALA A 27 -12.13 28.09 3.29
N HIS A 28 -13.23 27.42 3.58
CA HIS A 28 -13.29 26.00 3.97
C HIS A 28 -14.02 25.08 2.99
N ARG A 29 -14.36 25.56 1.81
CA ARG A 29 -14.67 24.64 0.71
C ARG A 29 -13.37 24.07 0.18
N ILE A 30 -12.88 23.02 0.87
CA ILE A 30 -11.94 22.07 0.27
C ILE A 30 -12.64 21.57 -0.99
N ALA A 31 -12.10 21.94 -2.16
CA ALA A 31 -12.57 21.37 -3.42
C ALA A 31 -12.60 19.85 -3.25
N PRO A 32 -13.69 19.14 -3.59
CA PRO A 32 -13.67 17.70 -3.54
C PRO A 32 -12.50 17.24 -4.39
N ALA A 33 -11.61 16.44 -3.77
CA ALA A 33 -10.51 15.82 -4.48
C ALA A 33 -11.10 15.09 -5.69
N PRO A 34 -10.47 15.16 -6.87
CA PRO A 34 -10.99 14.50 -8.06
C PRO A 34 -11.22 13.02 -7.72
N GLU A 35 -12.44 12.54 -7.94
CA GLU A 35 -12.80 11.13 -7.85
C GLU A 35 -12.04 10.37 -8.95
N GLN A 36 -10.78 10.07 -8.70
CA GLN A 36 -10.08 9.07 -9.49
C GLN A 36 -10.32 7.71 -8.82
N PRO A 37 -10.68 6.67 -9.60
CA PRO A 37 -10.74 5.32 -9.07
C PRO A 37 -9.34 4.96 -8.54
N ARG A 38 -9.22 4.91 -7.23
CA ARG A 38 -7.97 4.61 -6.54
C ARG A 38 -7.79 3.10 -6.56
N VAL A 39 -7.08 2.63 -7.56
CA VAL A 39 -6.79 1.21 -7.70
C VAL A 39 -5.29 1.03 -7.60
N LEU A 40 -4.80 0.63 -6.43
CA LEU A 40 -3.41 0.24 -6.28
C LEU A 40 -3.20 -1.11 -6.94
N ARG A 41 -2.23 -1.16 -7.87
CA ARG A 41 -1.75 -2.41 -8.48
C ARG A 41 -0.45 -2.83 -7.82
N GLY A 42 -0.38 -4.06 -7.36
CA GLY A 42 0.85 -4.67 -6.90
C GLY A 42 1.13 -5.94 -7.71
N GLY A 43 2.31 -6.01 -8.34
CA GLY A 43 2.64 -7.14 -9.22
C GLY A 43 1.70 -7.34 -10.41
N GLY A 44 0.99 -6.28 -10.85
CA GLY A 44 -0.05 -6.38 -11.89
C GLY A 44 -1.47 -6.57 -11.37
N HIS A 45 -1.64 -7.02 -10.14
CA HIS A 45 -2.91 -7.44 -9.52
C HIS A 45 -3.65 -6.32 -8.79
N LEU A 46 -4.96 -6.50 -8.57
CA LEU A 46 -5.87 -5.54 -7.95
C LEU A 46 -6.57 -6.12 -6.72
N LEU A 47 -6.80 -5.30 -5.69
CA LEU A 47 -7.69 -5.69 -4.59
C LEU A 47 -9.08 -6.03 -5.10
N GLY A 48 -9.66 -7.09 -4.53
CA GLY A 48 -10.97 -7.62 -4.93
C GLY A 48 -10.92 -8.59 -6.12
N GLU A 49 -9.77 -8.74 -6.79
CA GLU A 49 -9.57 -9.74 -7.84
C GLU A 49 -9.87 -11.14 -7.32
N THR A 50 -10.52 -11.99 -8.14
CA THR A 50 -10.75 -13.38 -7.74
C THR A 50 -9.47 -14.20 -7.79
N ALA A 51 -9.38 -15.22 -6.96
CA ALA A 51 -8.24 -16.14 -6.99
C ALA A 51 -8.07 -16.83 -8.36
N GLU A 52 -9.17 -17.12 -9.08
CA GLU A 52 -9.11 -17.66 -10.43
C GLU A 52 -8.46 -16.69 -11.41
N GLN A 53 -8.80 -15.40 -11.34
CA GLN A 53 -8.19 -14.37 -12.20
C GLN A 53 -6.70 -14.26 -11.87
N PHE A 54 -6.34 -14.08 -10.61
CA PHE A 54 -4.96 -13.99 -10.15
C PHE A 54 -4.08 -15.13 -10.66
N PHE A 55 -4.50 -16.38 -10.45
CA PHE A 55 -3.76 -17.58 -10.88
C PHE A 55 -3.90 -17.91 -12.38
N SER A 56 -4.59 -17.08 -13.16
CA SER A 56 -4.65 -17.18 -14.63
C SER A 56 -3.79 -16.15 -15.35
N GLU A 57 -3.37 -15.10 -14.67
CA GLU A 57 -2.67 -13.94 -15.23
C GLU A 57 -1.24 -13.83 -14.71
N ASP A 58 -0.44 -13.01 -15.34
CA ASP A 58 0.93 -12.63 -15.00
C ASP A 58 1.83 -13.83 -14.60
N PHE A 59 2.71 -13.65 -13.65
CA PHE A 59 3.67 -14.65 -13.19
C PHE A 59 2.99 -15.89 -12.63
N ALA A 60 1.97 -15.75 -11.77
CA ALA A 60 1.26 -16.87 -11.16
C ALA A 60 0.56 -17.73 -12.23
N GLY A 61 -0.07 -17.09 -13.21
CA GLY A 61 -0.71 -17.79 -14.33
C GLY A 61 0.29 -18.48 -15.25
N GLU A 62 1.44 -17.87 -15.52
CA GLU A 62 2.50 -18.48 -16.32
C GLU A 62 3.09 -19.70 -15.62
N MET A 63 3.37 -19.62 -14.33
CA MET A 63 3.85 -20.72 -13.51
C MET A 63 2.84 -21.88 -13.50
N GLN A 64 1.56 -21.60 -13.29
CA GLN A 64 0.50 -22.62 -13.33
C GLN A 64 0.48 -23.35 -14.68
N ARG A 65 0.45 -22.61 -15.79
CA ARG A 65 0.46 -23.18 -17.15
C ARG A 65 1.72 -24.00 -17.45
N ALA A 66 2.89 -23.54 -17.00
CA ALA A 66 4.14 -24.26 -17.18
C ALA A 66 4.17 -25.57 -16.39
N CYS A 67 3.67 -25.55 -15.15
CA CYS A 67 3.54 -26.73 -14.31
C CYS A 67 2.55 -27.76 -14.90
N GLU A 68 1.39 -27.34 -15.38
CA GLU A 68 0.38 -28.20 -16.02
C GLU A 68 0.92 -28.89 -17.27
N ARG A 69 1.69 -28.17 -18.09
CA ARG A 69 2.34 -28.71 -19.30
C ARG A 69 3.62 -29.49 -19.01
N GLN A 70 4.09 -29.48 -17.76
CA GLN A 70 5.39 -30.03 -17.35
C GLN A 70 6.57 -29.40 -18.15
N ASP A 71 6.47 -28.13 -18.49
CA ASP A 71 7.53 -27.38 -19.15
C ASP A 71 8.63 -27.01 -18.15
N TRP A 72 9.47 -27.98 -17.83
CA TRP A 72 10.53 -27.82 -16.82
C TRP A 72 11.56 -26.75 -17.16
N LYS A 73 11.65 -26.31 -18.42
CA LYS A 73 12.51 -25.20 -18.81
C LYS A 73 11.94 -23.88 -18.31
N ILE A 74 10.67 -23.64 -18.57
CA ILE A 74 9.96 -22.43 -18.10
C ILE A 74 9.83 -22.47 -16.57
N VAL A 75 9.42 -23.58 -15.98
CA VAL A 75 9.31 -23.73 -14.51
C VAL A 75 10.66 -23.40 -13.84
N ARG A 76 11.78 -23.87 -14.42
CA ARG A 76 13.12 -23.57 -13.87
C ARG A 76 13.47 -22.08 -13.97
N GLN A 77 13.11 -21.43 -15.05
CA GLN A 77 13.33 -20.00 -15.25
C GLN A 77 12.53 -19.19 -14.24
N LEU A 78 11.25 -19.50 -14.08
CA LEU A 78 10.35 -18.79 -13.16
C LEU A 78 10.70 -19.07 -11.67
N ALA A 79 11.18 -20.28 -11.35
CA ALA A 79 11.58 -20.66 -9.99
C ALA A 79 13.07 -20.35 -9.69
N GLU A 80 13.72 -19.52 -10.52
CA GLU A 80 15.11 -19.07 -10.34
C GLU A 80 16.12 -20.21 -10.10
N ASN A 81 15.99 -21.27 -10.89
CA ASN A 81 16.79 -22.50 -10.81
C ASN A 81 16.21 -23.59 -9.86
N GLY A 82 16.80 -24.75 -9.93
CA GLY A 82 16.44 -25.89 -9.09
C GLY A 82 16.63 -27.23 -9.79
N SER A 83 16.77 -28.28 -8.99
CA SER A 83 16.76 -29.67 -9.47
C SER A 83 15.35 -30.03 -9.95
N LYS A 84 15.22 -31.07 -10.81
CA LYS A 84 13.90 -31.56 -11.28
C LYS A 84 12.97 -31.93 -10.11
N THR A 85 13.51 -32.44 -9.02
CA THR A 85 12.74 -32.76 -7.80
C THR A 85 12.23 -31.49 -7.14
N THR A 86 13.07 -30.46 -6.99
CA THR A 86 12.69 -29.15 -6.46
C THR A 86 11.57 -28.52 -7.30
N LEU A 87 11.69 -28.53 -8.63
CA LEU A 87 10.67 -27.98 -9.54
C LEU A 87 9.32 -28.71 -9.44
N LYS A 88 9.33 -30.03 -9.21
CA LYS A 88 8.09 -30.77 -8.94
C LYS A 88 7.44 -30.33 -7.62
N HIS A 89 8.23 -30.05 -6.58
CA HIS A 89 7.69 -29.52 -5.33
C HIS A 89 7.12 -28.11 -5.51
N VAL A 90 7.79 -27.24 -6.25
CA VAL A 90 7.26 -25.92 -6.62
C VAL A 90 5.91 -26.06 -7.29
N CYS A 91 5.80 -26.87 -8.33
CA CYS A 91 4.51 -27.07 -9.01
C CYS A 91 3.41 -27.66 -8.11
N ALA A 92 3.76 -28.51 -7.17
CA ALA A 92 2.79 -29.06 -6.21
C ALA A 92 2.31 -27.97 -5.23
N SER A 93 3.22 -27.11 -4.76
CA SER A 93 2.90 -25.97 -3.90
C SER A 93 2.03 -24.94 -4.61
N GLU A 94 2.36 -24.59 -5.85
CA GLU A 94 1.58 -23.67 -6.68
C GLU A 94 0.14 -24.19 -6.91
N LYS A 95 0.00 -25.46 -7.24
CA LYS A 95 -1.32 -26.08 -7.39
C LYS A 95 -2.13 -26.04 -6.09
N LEU A 96 -1.48 -26.31 -4.95
CA LEU A 96 -2.12 -26.27 -3.64
C LEU A 96 -2.56 -24.84 -3.28
N ALA A 97 -1.69 -23.84 -3.53
CA ALA A 97 -1.99 -22.43 -3.28
C ALA A 97 -3.24 -21.99 -4.07
N LYS A 98 -3.29 -22.29 -5.38
CA LYS A 98 -4.47 -22.05 -6.21
C LYS A 98 -5.73 -22.70 -5.64
N GLN A 99 -5.64 -24.00 -5.28
CA GLN A 99 -6.78 -24.71 -4.70
C GLN A 99 -7.27 -24.11 -3.38
N GLN A 100 -6.35 -23.70 -2.50
CA GLN A 100 -6.70 -23.07 -1.23
C GLN A 100 -7.36 -21.71 -1.46
N ALA A 101 -6.75 -20.84 -2.26
CA ALA A 101 -7.32 -19.54 -2.57
C ALA A 101 -8.70 -19.62 -3.21
N THR A 102 -8.89 -20.51 -4.21
CA THR A 102 -10.17 -20.66 -4.92
C THR A 102 -11.24 -21.35 -4.06
N SER A 103 -10.86 -22.14 -3.05
CA SER A 103 -11.81 -22.72 -2.09
C SER A 103 -12.35 -21.69 -1.08
N GLY A 104 -11.86 -20.46 -1.09
CA GLY A 104 -12.22 -19.42 -0.13
C GLY A 104 -11.46 -19.49 1.19
N ALA A 105 -10.49 -20.41 1.33
CA ALA A 105 -9.63 -20.45 2.49
C ALA A 105 -8.71 -19.20 2.51
N ARG A 106 -8.42 -18.69 3.72
CA ARG A 106 -7.41 -17.66 3.87
C ARG A 106 -6.04 -18.21 3.50
N LEU A 107 -5.36 -17.50 2.60
CA LEU A 107 -4.06 -17.87 2.09
C LEU A 107 -3.18 -16.62 1.97
N GLU A 108 -1.95 -16.72 2.42
CA GLU A 108 -0.87 -15.78 2.11
C GLU A 108 0.03 -16.43 1.05
N TYR A 109 0.18 -15.75 -0.08
CA TYR A 109 0.96 -16.20 -1.23
C TYR A 109 2.08 -15.21 -1.50
N SER A 110 3.33 -15.70 -1.46
CA SER A 110 4.49 -14.90 -1.85
C SER A 110 4.68 -14.98 -3.35
N GLY A 111 4.51 -13.84 -3.99
CA GLY A 111 4.70 -13.68 -5.43
C GLY A 111 6.14 -13.38 -5.81
N HIS A 112 6.36 -13.28 -7.11
CA HIS A 112 7.61 -12.78 -7.66
C HIS A 112 7.67 -11.26 -7.45
N GLY A 113 8.76 -10.80 -6.86
CA GLY A 113 9.03 -9.38 -6.69
C GLY A 113 9.71 -8.78 -7.91
N ASP A 114 10.48 -7.74 -7.67
CA ASP A 114 11.29 -7.06 -8.68
C ASP A 114 12.74 -7.01 -8.15
N GLU A 115 13.63 -7.75 -8.81
CA GLU A 115 15.02 -7.83 -8.36
C GLU A 115 15.72 -6.47 -8.42
N GLU A 116 15.51 -5.66 -9.48
CA GLU A 116 16.17 -4.37 -9.64
C GLU A 116 15.87 -3.42 -8.47
N THR A 117 14.64 -3.45 -7.98
CA THR A 117 14.21 -2.65 -6.82
C THR A 117 14.28 -3.40 -5.50
N MET A 118 14.77 -4.64 -5.48
CA MET A 118 14.79 -5.53 -4.31
C MET A 118 13.41 -5.62 -3.64
N ARG A 119 12.36 -5.70 -4.44
CA ARG A 119 10.98 -5.76 -3.98
C ARG A 119 10.53 -7.22 -3.85
N THR A 120 9.85 -7.53 -2.76
CA THR A 120 9.12 -8.77 -2.55
C THR A 120 7.65 -8.48 -2.44
N ASP A 121 6.81 -9.21 -3.19
CA ASP A 121 5.37 -9.05 -3.17
C ASP A 121 4.72 -10.21 -2.40
N THR A 122 3.75 -9.88 -1.55
CA THR A 122 2.93 -10.85 -0.82
C THR A 122 1.46 -10.52 -1.00
N PHE A 123 0.67 -11.53 -1.31
CA PHE A 123 -0.76 -11.42 -1.60
C PHE A 123 -1.56 -12.23 -0.60
N THR A 124 -2.58 -11.63 0.01
CA THR A 124 -3.46 -12.34 0.94
C THR A 124 -4.84 -12.51 0.30
N PHE A 125 -5.29 -13.75 0.23
CA PHE A 125 -6.64 -14.12 -0.19
C PHE A 125 -7.51 -14.44 1.01
N ASP A 126 -8.78 -14.08 0.92
CA ASP A 126 -9.81 -14.49 1.86
C ASP A 126 -11.16 -14.53 1.14
N GLY A 127 -11.98 -15.55 1.40
CA GLY A 127 -13.24 -15.75 0.70
C GLY A 127 -13.12 -15.90 -0.83
N GLY A 128 -11.95 -16.30 -1.35
CA GLY A 128 -11.70 -16.43 -2.79
C GLY A 128 -11.31 -15.12 -3.50
N HIS A 129 -11.08 -14.05 -2.76
CA HIS A 129 -10.72 -12.74 -3.29
C HIS A 129 -9.39 -12.23 -2.71
N LEU A 130 -8.68 -11.43 -3.48
CA LEU A 130 -7.47 -10.74 -3.03
C LEU A 130 -7.86 -9.58 -2.11
N VAL A 131 -7.53 -9.68 -0.83
CA VAL A 131 -7.91 -8.71 0.19
C VAL A 131 -6.76 -7.82 0.64
N LYS A 132 -5.49 -8.24 0.37
CA LYS A 132 -4.30 -7.49 0.75
C LYS A 132 -3.16 -7.74 -0.25
N ILE A 133 -2.47 -6.67 -0.60
CA ILE A 133 -1.22 -6.66 -1.37
C ILE A 133 -0.17 -5.97 -0.51
N GLN A 134 0.95 -6.61 -0.30
CA GLN A 134 2.06 -6.08 0.45
C GLN A 134 3.31 -6.11 -0.40
N MET A 135 3.96 -4.98 -0.58
CA MET A 135 5.21 -4.82 -1.31
C MET A 135 6.29 -4.36 -0.32
N LEU A 136 7.33 -5.16 -0.15
CA LEU A 136 8.47 -4.84 0.69
C LEU A 136 9.67 -4.51 -0.20
N TYR A 137 10.14 -3.28 -0.12
CA TYR A 137 11.37 -2.81 -0.75
C TYR A 137 12.49 -2.89 0.29
N THR A 138 13.40 -3.83 0.11
CA THR A 138 14.52 -4.04 1.04
C THR A 138 15.71 -3.15 0.67
N VAL A 139 16.18 -2.35 1.63
CA VAL A 139 17.39 -1.52 1.47
C VAL A 139 18.57 -2.27 2.09
N PRO A 140 19.55 -2.73 1.31
CA PRO A 140 20.70 -3.42 1.84
C PRO A 140 21.59 -2.47 2.66
N VAL A 141 22.27 -3.01 3.67
CA VAL A 141 23.19 -2.24 4.54
C VAL A 141 24.35 -1.63 3.73
N ALA A 142 24.81 -2.33 2.70
CA ALA A 142 25.84 -1.83 1.77
C ALA A 142 25.22 -1.72 0.36
N PRO A 143 25.60 -0.67 -0.40
CA PRO A 143 25.16 -0.54 -1.77
C PRO A 143 25.51 -1.78 -2.59
N VAL A 144 24.55 -2.31 -3.34
CA VAL A 144 24.73 -3.43 -4.25
C VAL A 144 24.57 -2.89 -5.67
N GLU A 145 25.58 -3.14 -6.51
CA GLU A 145 25.58 -2.64 -7.89
C GLU A 145 24.41 -3.22 -8.68
N GLY A 146 23.71 -2.35 -9.42
CA GLY A 146 22.52 -2.72 -10.22
C GLY A 146 21.20 -2.79 -9.44
N TYR A 147 21.21 -2.50 -8.12
CA TYR A 147 19.98 -2.50 -7.31
C TYR A 147 19.62 -1.09 -6.87
N HIS A 148 18.36 -0.74 -7.06
CA HIS A 148 17.80 0.60 -6.78
C HIS A 148 16.52 0.49 -5.96
N PRO A 149 16.59 0.08 -4.67
CA PRO A 149 15.39 -0.03 -3.84
C PRO A 149 14.76 1.33 -3.65
N LYS A 150 13.43 1.40 -3.74
CA LYS A 150 12.70 2.65 -3.55
C LYS A 150 12.66 3.04 -2.09
N SER A 151 13.01 4.30 -1.81
CA SER A 151 12.93 4.88 -0.48
C SER A 151 11.49 5.21 -0.09
N PHE A 152 11.28 5.51 1.21
CA PHE A 152 10.00 6.00 1.71
C PHE A 152 9.58 7.28 0.97
N GLU A 153 10.49 8.23 0.79
CA GLU A 153 10.24 9.53 0.17
C GLU A 153 9.82 9.39 -1.30
N GLU A 154 10.47 8.50 -2.06
CA GLU A 154 10.14 8.24 -3.46
C GLU A 154 8.74 7.63 -3.59
N LEU A 155 8.42 6.63 -2.75
CA LEU A 155 7.10 6.00 -2.75
C LEU A 155 6.03 6.98 -2.24
N PHE A 156 6.34 7.77 -1.20
CA PHE A 156 5.44 8.78 -0.66
C PHE A 156 5.08 9.83 -1.72
N ALA A 157 6.09 10.36 -2.43
CA ALA A 157 5.87 11.31 -3.51
C ALA A 157 4.99 10.75 -4.63
N GLY A 158 5.25 9.52 -5.07
CA GLY A 158 4.44 8.86 -6.09
C GLY A 158 2.99 8.59 -5.63
N LEU A 159 2.80 8.17 -4.38
CA LEU A 159 1.46 7.99 -3.82
C LEU A 159 0.72 9.31 -3.64
N GLN A 160 1.44 10.37 -3.25
CA GLN A 160 0.86 11.70 -3.13
C GLN A 160 0.42 12.28 -4.49
N GLU A 161 1.18 12.03 -5.55
CA GLU A 161 0.80 12.40 -6.90
C GLU A 161 -0.44 11.61 -7.36
N ALA A 162 -0.49 10.31 -7.10
CA ALA A 162 -1.57 9.43 -7.56
C ALA A 162 -2.86 9.56 -6.74
N TYR A 163 -2.75 9.73 -5.41
CA TYR A 163 -3.87 9.65 -4.46
C TYR A 163 -4.11 10.94 -3.66
N GLY A 164 -3.31 11.98 -3.88
CA GLY A 164 -3.38 13.23 -3.12
C GLY A 164 -2.72 13.12 -1.74
N GLN A 165 -3.04 14.06 -0.86
CA GLN A 165 -2.48 14.08 0.49
C GLN A 165 -2.93 12.88 1.31
N PRO A 166 -2.03 12.28 2.12
CA PRO A 166 -2.42 11.19 3.01
C PRO A 166 -3.45 11.67 4.04
N SER A 167 -4.36 10.77 4.41
CA SER A 167 -5.34 11.01 5.49
C SER A 167 -4.65 11.18 6.85
N LYS A 168 -3.49 10.56 7.02
CA LYS A 168 -2.65 10.66 8.21
C LYS A 168 -1.18 10.43 7.83
N SER A 169 -0.28 11.25 8.38
CA SER A 169 1.17 11.04 8.29
C SER A 169 1.81 11.39 9.63
N TYR A 170 2.73 10.56 10.10
CA TYR A 170 3.41 10.74 11.38
C TYR A 170 4.71 9.96 11.44
N SER A 171 5.57 10.33 12.39
CA SER A 171 6.76 9.57 12.75
C SER A 171 6.58 8.95 14.12
N GLU A 172 7.12 7.78 14.33
CA GLU A 172 7.13 7.09 15.61
C GLU A 172 8.53 6.60 15.95
N PRO A 173 8.92 6.63 17.25
CA PRO A 173 10.17 6.05 17.67
C PRO A 173 10.12 4.52 17.58
N VAL A 174 11.12 3.93 16.94
CA VAL A 174 11.34 2.48 16.93
C VAL A 174 12.66 2.17 17.59
N PHE A 175 12.76 1.00 18.22
CA PHE A 175 13.95 0.55 18.92
C PHE A 175 14.37 -0.81 18.35
N ASN A 176 15.64 -0.95 18.04
CA ASN A 176 16.17 -2.25 17.67
C ASN A 176 16.36 -3.15 18.91
N VAL A 177 16.78 -4.40 18.67
CA VAL A 177 17.04 -5.40 19.72
C VAL A 177 18.13 -4.98 20.73
N TYR A 178 18.93 -3.97 20.39
CA TYR A 178 19.98 -3.40 21.26
C TYR A 178 19.52 -2.11 21.96
N GLY A 179 18.28 -1.69 21.79
CA GLY A 179 17.73 -0.47 22.38
C GLY A 179 18.13 0.82 21.66
N VAL A 180 18.73 0.75 20.47
CA VAL A 180 19.05 1.94 19.67
C VAL A 180 17.75 2.51 19.09
N LYS A 181 17.50 3.80 19.37
CA LYS A 181 16.32 4.52 18.88
C LYS A 181 16.55 5.00 17.44
N SER A 182 15.56 4.78 16.59
CA SER A 182 15.42 5.38 15.27
C SER A 182 14.02 5.99 15.15
N GLU A 183 13.76 6.73 14.08
CA GLU A 183 12.42 7.20 13.73
C GLU A 183 11.96 6.47 12.47
N ALA A 184 10.74 5.94 12.49
CA ALA A 184 10.06 5.37 11.35
C ALA A 184 8.92 6.29 10.91
N HIS A 185 8.87 6.59 9.62
CA HIS A 185 7.79 7.37 9.03
C HIS A 185 6.64 6.46 8.61
N ARG A 186 5.43 6.95 8.80
CA ARG A 186 4.21 6.27 8.36
C ARG A 186 3.28 7.24 7.65
N ALA A 187 2.61 6.76 6.61
CA ALA A 187 1.56 7.49 5.92
C ALA A 187 0.40 6.57 5.58
N LEU A 188 -0.81 7.11 5.67
CA LEU A 188 -2.05 6.38 5.47
C LEU A 188 -2.95 7.15 4.52
N TRP A 189 -3.43 6.50 3.46
CA TRP A 189 -4.49 6.98 2.58
C TRP A 189 -5.71 6.10 2.77
N MET A 190 -6.84 6.71 3.07
CA MET A 190 -8.12 6.00 3.22
C MET A 190 -9.03 6.38 2.04
N ALA A 191 -9.49 5.39 1.32
CA ALA A 191 -10.54 5.50 0.30
C ALA A 191 -11.83 4.87 0.82
N GLU A 192 -12.88 4.88 0.01
CA GLU A 192 -14.18 4.32 0.39
C GLU A 192 -14.10 2.81 0.69
N HIS A 193 -13.29 2.08 -0.07
CA HIS A 193 -13.20 0.60 0.01
C HIS A 193 -11.82 0.08 0.37
N ASP A 194 -10.78 0.90 0.21
CA ASP A 194 -9.39 0.49 0.33
C ASP A 194 -8.59 1.40 1.25
N VAL A 195 -7.57 0.83 1.85
CA VAL A 195 -6.59 1.53 2.69
C VAL A 195 -5.20 1.27 2.12
N ILE A 196 -4.43 2.34 1.96
CA ILE A 196 -3.02 2.26 1.58
C ILE A 196 -2.19 2.73 2.76
N THR A 197 -1.26 1.90 3.21
CA THR A 197 -0.32 2.22 4.28
C THR A 197 1.10 2.15 3.74
N LEU A 198 1.87 3.22 3.93
CA LEU A 198 3.31 3.27 3.67
C LEU A 198 4.04 3.33 4.99
N ILE A 199 5.02 2.45 5.19
CA ILE A 199 5.76 2.28 6.44
C ILE A 199 7.25 2.28 6.11
N GLU A 200 8.00 3.18 6.74
CA GLU A 200 9.45 3.11 6.74
C GLU A 200 9.92 2.12 7.83
N GLN A 201 10.80 1.22 7.43
CA GLN A 201 11.55 0.34 8.35
C GLN A 201 13.00 0.81 8.33
N PRO A 202 13.43 1.65 9.27
CA PRO A 202 14.80 2.13 9.27
C PRO A 202 15.77 0.96 9.45
N GLY A 203 16.79 0.90 8.58
CA GLY A 203 17.88 -0.03 8.72
C GLY A 203 18.64 0.26 10.00
N TYR A 204 18.93 -0.77 10.75
CA TYR A 204 19.67 -0.61 11.99
C TYR A 204 21.17 -0.55 11.72
N GLN A 205 21.90 0.31 12.44
CA GLN A 205 23.36 0.42 12.36
C GLN A 205 24.12 -0.88 12.69
N THR A 206 23.38 -1.91 13.06
CA THR A 206 23.90 -3.25 13.47
C THR A 206 23.90 -4.29 12.37
N GLY A 207 23.72 -3.91 11.10
CA GLY A 207 23.81 -4.83 9.97
C GLY A 207 22.47 -5.46 9.54
N GLU A 208 21.36 -5.00 10.08
CA GLU A 208 20.03 -5.37 9.59
C GLU A 208 19.64 -4.47 8.40
N ASN A 209 19.05 -5.08 7.38
CA ASN A 209 18.51 -4.34 6.25
C ASN A 209 17.33 -3.48 6.70
N GLY A 210 17.32 -2.23 6.26
CA GLY A 210 16.13 -1.39 6.31
C GLY A 210 15.19 -1.69 5.15
N GLY A 211 14.12 -0.91 5.06
CA GLY A 211 13.22 -1.04 3.92
C GLY A 211 12.03 -0.11 3.99
N THR A 212 11.24 -0.17 2.95
CA THR A 212 9.95 0.51 2.90
C THR A 212 8.88 -0.50 2.53
N GLN A 213 7.82 -0.54 3.32
CA GLN A 213 6.70 -1.42 3.11
C GLN A 213 5.50 -0.62 2.62
N LEU A 214 4.95 -1.03 1.50
CA LEU A 214 3.71 -0.51 0.95
C LEU A 214 2.64 -1.60 1.05
N ILE A 215 1.56 -1.30 1.75
CA ILE A 215 0.44 -2.21 1.97
C ILE A 215 -0.80 -1.58 1.36
N ALA A 216 -1.48 -2.31 0.48
CA ALA A 216 -2.84 -2.02 0.07
C ALA A 216 -3.75 -3.13 0.60
N GLU A 217 -4.84 -2.76 1.23
CA GLU A 217 -5.78 -3.72 1.80
C GLU A 217 -7.21 -3.20 1.71
N THR A 218 -8.18 -4.11 1.65
CA THR A 218 -9.58 -3.73 1.75
C THR A 218 -9.86 -3.14 3.14
N ILE A 219 -10.83 -2.23 3.25
CA ILE A 219 -11.18 -1.64 4.54
C ILE A 219 -11.64 -2.69 5.56
N ALA A 220 -12.21 -3.79 5.10
CA ALA A 220 -12.59 -4.92 5.94
C ALA A 220 -11.36 -5.62 6.54
N GLU A 221 -10.34 -5.89 5.70
CA GLU A 221 -9.07 -6.49 6.14
C GLU A 221 -8.31 -5.57 7.10
N TYR A 222 -8.22 -4.27 6.78
CA TYR A 222 -7.62 -3.27 7.67
C TYR A 222 -8.26 -3.24 9.06
N ASN A 223 -9.60 -3.25 9.12
CA ASN A 223 -10.33 -3.24 10.38
C ASN A 223 -10.17 -4.56 11.13
N HIS A 224 -10.10 -5.69 10.43
CA HIS A 224 -9.83 -7.00 11.03
C HIS A 224 -8.43 -7.04 11.67
N ALA A 225 -7.41 -6.59 10.95
CA ALA A 225 -6.04 -6.52 11.46
C ALA A 225 -5.92 -5.60 12.68
N LYS A 226 -6.57 -4.42 12.63
CA LYS A 226 -6.61 -3.47 13.75
C LYS A 226 -7.34 -4.02 14.98
N ALA A 227 -8.41 -4.78 14.80
CA ALA A 227 -9.13 -5.43 15.91
C ALA A 227 -8.30 -6.55 16.56
N ALA A 228 -7.50 -7.26 15.77
CA ALA A 228 -6.59 -8.29 16.25
C ALA A 228 -5.36 -7.72 16.99
N ASN A 229 -4.94 -6.48 16.67
CA ASN A 229 -3.83 -5.79 17.31
C ASN A 229 -4.20 -4.34 17.69
N PRO A 230 -4.94 -4.13 18.80
CA PRO A 230 -5.45 -2.81 19.17
C PRO A 230 -4.37 -1.79 19.59
N LEU A 231 -3.10 -2.21 19.65
CA LEU A 231 -1.97 -1.35 20.00
C LEU A 231 -1.22 -0.75 18.80
N GLN A 232 -1.68 -1.01 17.58
CA GLN A 232 -1.13 -0.44 16.35
C GLN A 232 -1.86 0.84 15.90
#